data_7673a63d50b064a67690bbceec4aa174
#
_entry.id   7673a63d50b064a67690bbceec4aa174
#
_cell.length_a   1.000
_cell.length_b   1.000
_cell.length_c   1.000
_cell.angle_alpha   90.00
_cell.angle_beta   90.00
_cell.angle_gamma   90.00
#
_symmetry.space_group_name_H-M   'P 1'
#
loop_
_entity.id
_entity.type
_entity.pdbx_description
1 polymer ?
#
loop_
_entity_poly.entity_id
_entity_poly.type
_entity_poly.pdbx_seq_one_letter_code
_entity_poly.pdbx_strand_id
1 'polypeptide(L)'
;LAVPDWGNNVTDLIEAYKPFIQERYGEYLQSSKNKELNNIIHSTESYKKTPFYVGLVALESDFVAIHSYIAKFLYEVNENIEQKRTLVYLTLCMDYLGTGLPSTFFRNLFKASTNTNFNLEDYFPSDSSLINALLNVKKEGKIKYWSIRHPFFAKELKRQLLGGVGTKNPEIWKETLSDWCVHFIEDSLADVALSEYMATIFQKLFIGNRIDRSGDKFTQIINDVDTDSAREKLFQTLKNSYPENPHFCSHLARFYAYRIKNNELALKYADQAIRLSQQIAQPDSLLYHIKGMCIRTKIYELIDNLISQKQRGIKISETEFNHIIDNLVPEAAQQFATSRQLNKKDEYGYIAHIQMLVRVLDFAIKVSNKTKSEFISSCKTPYTEWLDLAESLIEEVKLLNWDTTSSYITDCENGLSELYDDYSTILQNLRNYLPKSSDPSRIRRLIVRTYFRKSGNRLTNAPDLLKLMEQNIENEPENTYNYLLWFKVIRFTNSKINDVVDKVSRWNANSRGAIETIYYLFESVVENKV
;
A
#
# COMPACT_ATOMS: atom_id res chain seq x y z
N LEU A 1 -5.90 -1.76 -15.09
CA LEU A 1 -7.18 -1.85 -15.77
C LEU A 1 -7.71 -3.29 -15.57
N ALA A 2 -8.73 -3.45 -14.72
CA ALA A 2 -9.45 -4.72 -14.65
C ALA A 2 -10.02 -5.01 -16.03
N VAL A 3 -9.63 -6.13 -16.63
CA VAL A 3 -10.24 -6.61 -17.87
C VAL A 3 -11.68 -6.94 -17.50
N PRO A 4 -12.69 -6.36 -18.16
CA PRO A 4 -14.09 -6.71 -17.89
C PRO A 4 -14.27 -8.22 -18.03
N ASP A 5 -14.86 -8.85 -17.04
CA ASP A 5 -15.25 -10.26 -17.15
C ASP A 5 -16.43 -10.36 -18.12
N TRP A 6 -16.15 -10.77 -19.33
CA TRP A 6 -17.14 -10.98 -20.39
C TRP A 6 -17.89 -12.31 -20.22
N GLY A 7 -17.71 -13.02 -19.12
CA GLY A 7 -18.23 -14.34 -18.78
C GLY A 7 -19.41 -14.87 -19.61
N ASN A 8 -20.56 -14.24 -19.50
CA ASN A 8 -21.77 -14.66 -20.22
C ASN A 8 -21.88 -14.09 -21.65
N ASN A 9 -21.09 -13.05 -21.98
CA ASN A 9 -21.15 -12.37 -23.28
C ASN A 9 -20.11 -12.89 -24.28
N VAL A 10 -19.29 -13.88 -23.92
CA VAL A 10 -18.29 -14.43 -24.84
C VAL A 10 -18.93 -15.13 -26.04
N THR A 11 -20.08 -15.73 -25.84
CA THR A 11 -20.86 -16.38 -26.93
C THR A 11 -21.28 -15.35 -27.96
N ASP A 12 -21.86 -14.23 -27.53
CA ASP A 12 -22.30 -13.15 -28.42
C ASP A 12 -21.12 -12.55 -29.19
N LEU A 13 -19.96 -12.40 -28.50
CA LEU A 13 -18.75 -11.95 -29.15
C LEU A 13 -18.26 -12.92 -30.23
N ILE A 14 -18.28 -14.22 -29.97
CA ILE A 14 -17.91 -15.26 -30.94
C ILE A 14 -18.87 -15.26 -32.12
N GLU A 15 -20.16 -15.16 -31.88
CA GLU A 15 -21.16 -15.08 -32.95
C GLU A 15 -20.94 -13.85 -33.84
N ALA A 16 -20.55 -12.71 -33.27
CA ALA A 16 -20.25 -11.50 -34.03
C ALA A 16 -19.01 -11.66 -34.94
N TYR A 17 -18.05 -12.53 -34.62
CA TYR A 17 -16.90 -12.80 -35.47
C TYR A 17 -17.13 -13.82 -36.59
N LYS A 18 -18.14 -14.66 -36.50
CA LYS A 18 -18.43 -15.71 -37.52
C LYS A 18 -18.56 -15.19 -38.94
N PRO A 19 -19.29 -14.08 -39.20
CA PRO A 19 -19.38 -13.51 -40.55
C PRO A 19 -18.03 -13.13 -41.15
N PHE A 20 -17.14 -12.50 -40.30
CA PHE A 20 -15.78 -12.10 -40.73
C PHE A 20 -14.91 -13.32 -41.07
N ILE A 21 -15.09 -14.43 -40.33
CA ILE A 21 -14.36 -15.68 -40.60
C ILE A 21 -14.84 -16.27 -41.92
N GLN A 22 -16.15 -16.25 -42.20
CA GLN A 22 -16.73 -16.74 -43.47
C GLN A 22 -16.25 -15.94 -44.67
N GLU A 23 -16.14 -14.63 -44.54
CA GLU A 23 -15.68 -13.74 -45.62
C GLU A 23 -14.18 -13.90 -45.88
N ARG A 24 -13.38 -14.13 -44.83
CA ARG A 24 -11.91 -14.06 -44.89
C ARG A 24 -11.25 -15.40 -45.22
N TYR A 25 -11.83 -16.53 -44.84
CA TYR A 25 -11.17 -17.84 -44.93
C TYR A 25 -11.94 -18.85 -45.75
N GLY A 26 -11.23 -19.76 -46.42
CA GLY A 26 -11.83 -20.90 -47.09
C GLY A 26 -12.39 -21.95 -46.09
N GLU A 27 -13.27 -22.84 -46.57
CA GLU A 27 -14.07 -23.79 -45.76
C GLU A 27 -13.26 -24.57 -44.69
N TYR A 28 -12.06 -25.01 -45.00
CA TYR A 28 -11.21 -25.78 -44.07
C TYR A 28 -10.80 -24.94 -42.88
N LEU A 29 -10.31 -23.71 -43.12
CA LEU A 29 -9.90 -22.78 -42.06
C LEU A 29 -11.09 -22.26 -41.26
N GLN A 30 -12.23 -22.03 -41.90
CA GLN A 30 -13.50 -21.70 -41.22
C GLN A 30 -13.88 -22.76 -40.20
N SER A 31 -13.83 -24.05 -40.59
CA SER A 31 -14.15 -25.15 -39.70
C SER A 31 -13.22 -25.24 -38.50
N SER A 32 -11.89 -25.09 -38.73
CA SER A 32 -10.90 -25.08 -37.68
C SER A 32 -11.07 -23.92 -36.70
N LYS A 33 -11.25 -22.69 -37.22
CA LYS A 33 -11.44 -21.47 -36.41
C LYS A 33 -12.73 -21.55 -35.58
N ASN A 34 -13.83 -21.98 -36.17
CA ASN A 34 -15.09 -22.16 -35.45
C ASN A 34 -14.98 -23.18 -34.31
N LYS A 35 -14.22 -24.27 -34.50
CA LYS A 35 -13.95 -25.25 -33.46
C LYS A 35 -13.14 -24.64 -32.32
N GLU A 36 -12.07 -23.87 -32.63
CA GLU A 36 -11.25 -23.18 -31.65
C GLU A 36 -12.06 -22.16 -30.86
N LEU A 37 -12.88 -21.35 -31.50
CA LEU A 37 -13.77 -20.38 -30.87
C LEU A 37 -14.80 -21.06 -29.94
N ASN A 38 -15.39 -22.16 -30.35
CA ASN A 38 -16.32 -22.92 -29.50
C ASN A 38 -15.59 -23.48 -28.25
N ASN A 39 -14.33 -23.89 -28.36
CA ASN A 39 -13.53 -24.34 -27.22
C ASN A 39 -13.30 -23.22 -26.20
N ILE A 40 -13.26 -21.95 -26.62
CA ILE A 40 -13.13 -20.80 -25.72
C ILE A 40 -14.33 -20.67 -24.78
N ILE A 41 -15.53 -20.94 -25.25
CA ILE A 41 -16.76 -20.86 -24.43
C ILE A 41 -16.62 -21.78 -23.20
N HIS A 42 -16.09 -22.97 -23.38
CA HIS A 42 -15.92 -23.98 -22.34
C HIS A 42 -14.60 -23.88 -21.58
N SER A 43 -13.72 -22.92 -21.93
CA SER A 43 -12.45 -22.75 -21.24
C SER A 43 -12.66 -22.22 -19.81
N THR A 44 -11.91 -22.78 -18.86
CA THR A 44 -11.81 -22.29 -17.48
C THR A 44 -10.86 -21.09 -17.33
N GLU A 45 -10.07 -20.82 -18.37
CA GLU A 45 -9.09 -19.73 -18.39
C GLU A 45 -9.76 -18.41 -18.82
N SER A 46 -10.00 -17.52 -17.87
CA SER A 46 -10.71 -16.25 -18.08
C SER A 46 -10.10 -15.38 -19.17
N TYR A 47 -8.79 -15.42 -19.34
CA TYR A 47 -8.10 -14.63 -20.37
C TYR A 47 -8.45 -15.06 -21.81
N LYS A 48 -8.80 -16.32 -22.03
CA LYS A 48 -9.22 -16.80 -23.36
C LYS A 48 -10.59 -16.21 -23.75
N LYS A 49 -11.38 -15.78 -22.78
CA LYS A 49 -12.70 -15.16 -22.98
C LYS A 49 -12.64 -13.65 -23.21
N THR A 50 -11.45 -13.07 -23.37
CA THR A 50 -11.29 -11.64 -23.66
C THR A 50 -11.53 -11.35 -25.15
N PRO A 51 -12.10 -10.18 -25.51
CA PRO A 51 -12.28 -9.78 -26.91
C PRO A 51 -10.99 -9.84 -27.73
N PHE A 52 -9.88 -9.53 -27.09
CA PHE A 52 -8.57 -9.57 -27.73
C PHE A 52 -8.15 -11.00 -28.12
N TYR A 53 -8.29 -11.99 -27.22
CA TYR A 53 -7.93 -13.37 -27.50
C TYR A 53 -8.88 -13.99 -28.55
N VAL A 54 -10.19 -13.73 -28.41
CA VAL A 54 -11.20 -14.16 -29.38
C VAL A 54 -10.89 -13.57 -30.76
N GLY A 55 -10.54 -12.28 -30.83
CA GLY A 55 -10.15 -11.61 -32.08
C GLY A 55 -8.90 -12.23 -32.71
N LEU A 56 -7.87 -12.57 -31.91
CA LEU A 56 -6.68 -13.28 -32.43
C LEU A 56 -7.03 -14.62 -33.05
N VAL A 57 -7.82 -15.44 -32.35
CA VAL A 57 -8.27 -16.74 -32.86
C VAL A 57 -9.08 -16.57 -34.15
N ALA A 58 -9.95 -15.55 -34.20
CA ALA A 58 -10.81 -15.31 -35.33
C ALA A 58 -10.09 -14.76 -36.57
N LEU A 59 -9.14 -13.82 -36.36
CA LEU A 59 -8.59 -13.00 -37.45
C LEU A 59 -7.17 -13.37 -37.88
N GLU A 60 -6.37 -14.00 -37.04
CA GLU A 60 -5.01 -14.43 -37.38
C GLU A 60 -5.03 -15.87 -37.92
N SER A 61 -4.61 -16.05 -39.18
CA SER A 61 -4.73 -17.34 -39.90
C SER A 61 -3.96 -18.47 -39.22
N ASP A 62 -2.77 -18.16 -38.69
CA ASP A 62 -1.82 -19.10 -38.10
C ASP A 62 -1.80 -19.06 -36.56
N PHE A 63 -2.76 -18.37 -35.93
CA PHE A 63 -2.87 -18.38 -34.49
C PHE A 63 -3.47 -19.69 -33.98
N VAL A 64 -2.64 -20.49 -33.34
CA VAL A 64 -3.04 -21.74 -32.66
C VAL A 64 -3.04 -21.54 -31.15
N ALA A 65 -1.95 -20.93 -30.63
CA ALA A 65 -1.79 -20.63 -29.22
C ALA A 65 -0.85 -19.45 -29.07
N ILE A 66 -1.05 -18.65 -28.02
CA ILE A 66 -0.24 -17.45 -27.78
C ILE A 66 1.25 -17.76 -27.68
N HIS A 67 1.60 -18.89 -27.04
CA HIS A 67 2.97 -19.33 -26.89
C HIS A 67 3.66 -19.53 -28.24
N SER A 68 3.07 -20.32 -29.12
CA SER A 68 3.61 -20.60 -30.46
C SER A 68 3.61 -19.37 -31.36
N TYR A 69 2.57 -18.55 -31.25
CA TYR A 69 2.45 -17.31 -32.00
C TYR A 69 3.58 -16.33 -31.67
N ILE A 70 3.88 -16.14 -30.38
CA ILE A 70 4.98 -15.27 -29.96
C ILE A 70 6.35 -15.89 -30.28
N ALA A 71 6.52 -17.19 -30.06
CA ALA A 71 7.78 -17.87 -30.29
C ALA A 71 8.32 -17.64 -31.71
N LYS A 72 7.45 -17.69 -32.75
CA LYS A 72 7.87 -17.48 -34.14
C LYS A 72 8.55 -16.13 -34.39
N PHE A 73 8.13 -15.07 -33.65
CA PHE A 73 8.72 -13.74 -33.79
C PHE A 73 10.02 -13.60 -32.98
N LEU A 74 10.22 -14.40 -31.94
CA LEU A 74 11.36 -14.26 -31.06
C LEU A 74 12.61 -14.99 -31.53
N TYR A 75 12.50 -15.96 -32.44
CA TYR A 75 13.68 -16.68 -32.94
C TYR A 75 14.68 -15.75 -33.61
N GLU A 76 14.21 -14.79 -34.43
CA GLU A 76 15.06 -13.82 -35.11
C GLU A 76 15.68 -12.79 -34.15
N VAL A 77 14.89 -12.36 -33.16
CA VAL A 77 15.31 -11.35 -32.18
C VAL A 77 16.33 -11.88 -31.18
N ASN A 78 16.31 -13.17 -30.90
CA ASN A 78 17.15 -13.76 -29.86
C ASN A 78 18.67 -13.66 -30.15
N GLU A 79 19.05 -13.44 -31.40
CA GLU A 79 20.43 -13.23 -31.84
C GLU A 79 20.90 -11.77 -31.68
N ASN A 80 19.99 -10.79 -31.61
CA ASN A 80 20.31 -9.36 -31.47
C ASN A 80 20.02 -8.87 -30.07
N ILE A 81 21.07 -8.53 -29.32
CA ILE A 81 20.96 -8.17 -27.90
C ILE A 81 20.22 -6.84 -27.68
N GLU A 82 20.38 -5.84 -28.56
CA GLU A 82 19.71 -4.55 -28.44
C GLU A 82 18.20 -4.68 -28.71
N GLN A 83 17.81 -5.48 -29.70
CA GLN A 83 16.40 -5.80 -29.95
C GLN A 83 15.79 -6.58 -28.79
N LYS A 84 16.53 -7.56 -28.25
CA LYS A 84 16.08 -8.33 -27.08
C LYS A 84 15.90 -7.43 -25.86
N ARG A 85 16.87 -6.55 -25.56
CA ARG A 85 16.75 -5.56 -24.47
C ARG A 85 15.52 -4.67 -24.65
N THR A 86 15.30 -4.17 -25.87
CA THR A 86 14.13 -3.36 -26.23
C THR A 86 12.83 -4.09 -25.88
N LEU A 87 12.66 -5.32 -26.34
CA LEU A 87 11.46 -6.10 -26.08
C LEU A 87 11.31 -6.44 -24.59
N VAL A 88 12.39 -6.76 -23.88
CA VAL A 88 12.34 -7.02 -22.43
C VAL A 88 11.86 -5.77 -21.68
N TYR A 89 12.44 -4.59 -21.94
CA TYR A 89 12.08 -3.37 -21.20
C TYR A 89 10.65 -2.92 -21.48
N LEU A 90 10.20 -2.99 -22.75
CA LEU A 90 8.81 -2.75 -23.11
C LEU A 90 7.87 -3.76 -22.46
N THR A 91 8.27 -5.01 -22.38
CA THR A 91 7.51 -6.08 -21.76
C THR A 91 7.35 -5.86 -20.26
N LEU A 92 8.42 -5.52 -19.54
CA LEU A 92 8.37 -5.22 -18.11
C LEU A 92 7.48 -3.99 -17.82
N CYS A 93 7.64 -2.91 -18.61
CA CYS A 93 6.79 -1.74 -18.45
C CYS A 93 5.32 -2.04 -18.74
N MET A 94 5.01 -2.85 -19.73
CA MET A 94 3.64 -3.18 -20.09
C MET A 94 3.00 -4.16 -19.11
N ASP A 95 3.71 -5.22 -18.70
CA ASP A 95 3.16 -6.25 -17.80
C ASP A 95 2.89 -5.70 -16.40
N TYR A 96 3.79 -4.88 -15.86
CA TYR A 96 3.67 -4.40 -14.49
C TYR A 96 3.07 -2.99 -14.35
N LEU A 97 3.18 -2.14 -15.38
CA LEU A 97 2.69 -0.75 -15.32
C LEU A 97 1.59 -0.43 -16.35
N GLY A 98 1.39 -1.28 -17.36
CA GLY A 98 0.48 -1.00 -18.47
C GLY A 98 0.90 0.20 -19.34
N THR A 99 2.20 0.51 -19.40
CA THR A 99 2.74 1.69 -20.11
C THR A 99 3.88 1.32 -21.05
N GLY A 100 4.28 2.29 -21.88
CA GLY A 100 5.42 2.18 -22.79
C GLY A 100 6.57 3.10 -22.40
N LEU A 101 7.61 3.11 -23.24
CA LEU A 101 8.80 3.94 -23.10
C LEU A 101 8.96 4.90 -24.29
N PRO A 102 9.55 6.09 -24.09
CA PRO A 102 9.76 7.06 -25.15
C PRO A 102 10.84 6.59 -26.13
N SER A 103 10.69 6.93 -27.41
CA SER A 103 11.65 6.59 -28.47
C SER A 103 13.08 7.06 -28.16
N THR A 104 13.22 8.18 -27.45
CA THR A 104 14.52 8.74 -27.06
C THR A 104 15.32 7.80 -26.15
N PHE A 105 14.68 7.00 -25.31
CA PHE A 105 15.34 5.97 -24.51
C PHE A 105 16.05 4.94 -25.39
N PHE A 106 15.40 4.45 -26.45
CA PHE A 106 15.97 3.44 -27.33
C PHE A 106 17.07 3.96 -28.24
N ARG A 107 17.07 5.29 -28.54
CA ARG A 107 18.15 5.91 -29.31
C ARG A 107 19.52 5.62 -28.70
N ASN A 108 19.65 5.75 -27.39
CA ASN A 108 20.91 5.49 -26.70
C ASN A 108 21.26 4.01 -26.66
N LEU A 109 20.26 3.15 -26.48
CA LEU A 109 20.44 1.70 -26.51
C LEU A 109 21.03 1.23 -27.86
N PHE A 110 20.53 1.78 -28.97
CA PHE A 110 21.04 1.47 -30.34
C PHE A 110 22.22 2.35 -30.77
N LYS A 111 22.75 3.21 -29.89
CA LYS A 111 23.85 4.15 -30.20
C LYS A 111 23.60 4.98 -31.47
N ALA A 112 22.35 5.35 -31.71
CA ALA A 112 21.95 6.14 -32.88
C ALA A 112 22.36 7.61 -32.76
N SER A 113 22.73 8.24 -33.90
CA SER A 113 23.13 9.65 -33.93
C SER A 113 22.02 10.55 -33.41
N THR A 114 22.40 11.59 -32.64
CA THR A 114 21.47 12.59 -32.10
C THR A 114 20.86 13.46 -33.19
N ASN A 115 21.51 13.57 -34.37
CA ASN A 115 21.11 14.42 -35.48
C ASN A 115 20.11 13.75 -36.44
N THR A 116 19.73 12.49 -36.22
CA THR A 116 18.78 11.78 -37.07
C THR A 116 17.42 11.64 -36.36
N ASN A 117 16.36 11.67 -37.16
CA ASN A 117 15.02 11.29 -36.66
C ASN A 117 15.06 9.80 -36.30
N PHE A 118 15.26 9.49 -35.01
CA PHE A 118 15.27 8.13 -34.54
C PHE A 118 13.87 7.51 -34.66
N ASN A 119 13.78 6.39 -35.37
CA ASN A 119 12.59 5.59 -35.45
C ASN A 119 12.95 4.15 -35.04
N LEU A 120 12.31 3.62 -34.00
CA LEU A 120 12.61 2.30 -33.48
C LEU A 120 12.38 1.18 -34.53
N GLU A 121 11.44 1.40 -35.45
CA GLU A 121 11.11 0.47 -36.54
C GLU A 121 12.34 0.15 -37.43
N ASP A 122 13.22 1.14 -37.65
CA ASP A 122 14.38 1.01 -38.53
C ASP A 122 15.45 0.03 -37.99
N TYR A 123 15.33 -0.35 -36.70
CA TYR A 123 16.26 -1.23 -35.98
C TYR A 123 15.74 -2.67 -35.84
N PHE A 124 14.59 -2.97 -36.42
CA PHE A 124 14.06 -4.33 -36.56
C PHE A 124 14.04 -4.75 -38.02
N PRO A 125 14.10 -6.05 -38.34
CA PRO A 125 14.04 -6.49 -39.71
C PRO A 125 12.83 -5.93 -40.46
N SER A 126 13.04 -5.41 -41.68
CA SER A 126 12.00 -4.74 -42.49
C SER A 126 10.82 -5.67 -42.83
N ASP A 127 11.10 -6.98 -42.95
CA ASP A 127 10.09 -8.00 -43.23
C ASP A 127 9.42 -8.55 -41.96
N SER A 128 9.85 -8.05 -40.77
CA SER A 128 9.32 -8.57 -39.53
C SER A 128 7.89 -8.08 -39.31
N SER A 129 6.95 -8.98 -39.43
CA SER A 129 5.58 -8.81 -38.94
C SER A 129 5.55 -8.60 -37.41
N LEU A 130 6.71 -8.77 -36.73
CA LEU A 130 6.90 -8.61 -35.29
C LEU A 130 6.45 -7.24 -34.78
N ILE A 131 6.93 -6.15 -35.42
CA ILE A 131 6.57 -4.80 -34.99
C ILE A 131 5.05 -4.62 -35.07
N ASN A 132 4.46 -4.99 -36.21
CA ASN A 132 3.02 -4.85 -36.42
C ASN A 132 2.20 -5.81 -35.55
N ALA A 133 2.73 -6.97 -35.20
CA ALA A 133 2.05 -7.96 -34.37
C ALA A 133 2.16 -7.65 -32.88
N LEU A 134 3.33 -7.30 -32.38
CA LEU A 134 3.64 -7.23 -30.95
C LEU A 134 3.77 -5.81 -30.39
N LEU A 135 4.16 -4.83 -31.21
CA LEU A 135 4.41 -3.46 -30.75
C LEU A 135 3.27 -2.52 -31.12
N ASN A 136 3.13 -1.50 -30.32
CA ASN A 136 2.22 -0.38 -30.52
C ASN A 136 2.98 0.93 -30.31
N VAL A 137 2.68 1.94 -31.12
CA VAL A 137 3.24 3.28 -31.01
C VAL A 137 2.13 4.28 -30.74
N LYS A 138 2.30 5.08 -29.68
CA LYS A 138 1.43 6.19 -29.35
C LYS A 138 2.22 7.50 -29.47
N LYS A 139 1.68 8.49 -30.14
CA LYS A 139 2.29 9.79 -30.26
C LYS A 139 1.66 10.77 -29.27
N GLU A 140 2.46 11.34 -28.39
CA GLU A 140 2.04 12.40 -27.47
C GLU A 140 2.88 13.67 -27.75
N GLY A 141 2.25 14.65 -28.38
CA GLY A 141 2.96 15.83 -28.89
C GLY A 141 4.02 15.46 -29.93
N LYS A 142 5.29 15.76 -29.64
CA LYS A 142 6.45 15.43 -30.49
C LYS A 142 7.12 14.09 -30.13
N ILE A 143 6.73 13.45 -29.04
CA ILE A 143 7.36 12.24 -28.55
C ILE A 143 6.53 11.01 -28.96
N LYS A 144 7.22 10.01 -29.50
CA LYS A 144 6.64 8.68 -29.75
C LYS A 144 6.93 7.80 -28.53
N TYR A 145 5.90 7.10 -28.03
CA TYR A 145 6.02 6.08 -26.98
C TYR A 145 5.75 4.71 -27.57
N TRP A 146 6.64 3.79 -27.30
CA TRP A 146 6.52 2.40 -27.73
C TRP A 146 6.10 1.54 -26.57
N SER A 147 5.20 0.59 -26.81
CA SER A 147 4.72 -0.37 -25.83
C SER A 147 4.48 -1.72 -26.49
N ILE A 148 4.38 -2.78 -25.69
CA ILE A 148 3.79 -4.02 -26.16
C ILE A 148 2.30 -3.77 -26.41
N ARG A 149 1.78 -4.30 -27.50
CA ARG A 149 0.41 -4.05 -27.99
C ARG A 149 -0.67 -4.40 -26.97
N HIS A 150 -0.44 -5.44 -26.17
CA HIS A 150 -1.42 -5.90 -25.19
C HIS A 150 -0.73 -6.51 -23.95
N PRO A 151 -1.24 -6.29 -22.71
CA PRO A 151 -0.66 -6.87 -21.49
C PRO A 151 -0.58 -8.40 -21.53
N PHE A 152 -1.47 -9.03 -22.28
CA PHE A 152 -1.48 -10.47 -22.47
C PHE A 152 -0.25 -10.96 -23.23
N PHE A 153 0.17 -10.24 -24.27
CA PHE A 153 1.43 -10.52 -24.96
C PHE A 153 2.62 -10.29 -24.05
N ALA A 154 2.58 -9.26 -23.21
CA ALA A 154 3.66 -8.97 -22.29
C ALA A 154 3.95 -10.12 -21.32
N LYS A 155 2.91 -10.77 -20.77
CA LYS A 155 3.09 -11.93 -19.89
C LYS A 155 3.81 -13.09 -20.59
N GLU A 156 3.43 -13.41 -21.81
CA GLU A 156 4.04 -14.51 -22.57
C GLU A 156 5.43 -14.11 -23.08
N LEU A 157 5.61 -12.88 -23.55
CA LEU A 157 6.91 -12.33 -23.93
C LEU A 157 7.90 -12.40 -22.77
N LYS A 158 7.51 -11.97 -21.56
CA LYS A 158 8.31 -12.07 -20.36
C LYS A 158 8.82 -13.51 -20.14
N ARG A 159 7.91 -14.47 -20.21
CA ARG A 159 8.23 -15.87 -20.00
C ARG A 159 9.25 -16.38 -21.02
N GLN A 160 9.12 -16.05 -22.30
CA GLN A 160 10.00 -16.54 -23.36
C GLN A 160 11.30 -15.76 -23.49
N LEU A 161 11.28 -14.42 -23.33
CA LEU A 161 12.48 -13.59 -23.42
C LEU A 161 13.45 -13.85 -22.25
N LEU A 162 12.91 -14.04 -21.06
CA LEU A 162 13.70 -14.25 -19.84
C LEU A 162 13.98 -15.74 -19.58
N GLY A 163 13.03 -16.61 -19.89
CA GLY A 163 13.16 -18.05 -19.63
C GLY A 163 13.65 -18.89 -20.81
N GLY A 164 13.79 -18.27 -21.98
CA GLY A 164 14.15 -18.95 -23.24
C GLY A 164 12.95 -19.26 -24.12
N VAL A 165 13.13 -19.04 -25.42
CA VAL A 165 12.09 -19.27 -26.43
C VAL A 165 11.71 -20.73 -26.45
N GLY A 166 10.41 -21.02 -26.40
CA GLY A 166 9.89 -22.39 -26.43
C GLY A 166 10.00 -23.16 -25.11
N THR A 167 10.49 -22.54 -24.01
CA THR A 167 10.62 -23.22 -22.71
C THR A 167 9.29 -23.79 -22.22
N LYS A 168 9.34 -24.99 -21.65
CA LYS A 168 8.20 -25.67 -21.02
C LYS A 168 8.10 -25.36 -19.53
N ASN A 169 9.18 -24.89 -18.89
CA ASN A 169 9.15 -24.50 -17.48
C ASN A 169 8.49 -23.12 -17.35
N PRO A 170 7.32 -23.01 -16.70
CA PRO A 170 6.57 -21.75 -16.62
C PRO A 170 7.21 -20.70 -15.72
N GLU A 171 8.18 -21.07 -14.85
CA GLU A 171 8.72 -20.20 -13.80
C GLU A 171 10.21 -19.84 -13.98
N ILE A 172 10.91 -20.46 -14.94
CA ILE A 172 12.36 -20.27 -15.13
C ILE A 172 12.76 -18.80 -15.39
N TRP A 173 11.85 -18.01 -15.93
CA TRP A 173 12.06 -16.59 -16.19
C TRP A 173 12.35 -15.77 -14.92
N LYS A 174 11.92 -16.25 -13.74
CA LYS A 174 12.14 -15.58 -12.45
C LYS A 174 13.62 -15.55 -12.07
N GLU A 175 14.38 -16.59 -12.45
CA GLU A 175 15.80 -16.73 -12.17
C GLU A 175 16.63 -15.60 -12.81
N THR A 176 16.23 -15.13 -14.00
CA THR A 176 16.95 -14.09 -14.75
C THR A 176 16.32 -12.69 -14.62
N LEU A 177 15.12 -12.58 -14.02
CA LEU A 177 14.38 -11.33 -13.96
C LEU A 177 15.17 -10.19 -13.33
N SER A 178 15.88 -10.45 -12.23
CA SER A 178 16.65 -9.41 -11.53
C SER A 178 17.79 -8.86 -12.38
N ASP A 179 18.49 -9.71 -13.13
CA ASP A 179 19.59 -9.26 -13.99
C ASP A 179 19.08 -8.37 -15.13
N TRP A 180 17.94 -8.72 -15.72
CA TRP A 180 17.29 -7.87 -16.73
C TRP A 180 16.80 -6.54 -16.14
N CYS A 181 16.30 -6.52 -14.92
CA CYS A 181 15.95 -5.30 -14.23
C CYS A 181 17.18 -4.42 -13.95
N VAL A 182 18.30 -5.02 -13.53
CA VAL A 182 19.58 -4.32 -13.34
C VAL A 182 20.06 -3.70 -14.64
N HIS A 183 20.09 -4.45 -15.73
CA HIS A 183 20.45 -3.91 -17.06
C HIS A 183 19.52 -2.76 -17.48
N PHE A 184 18.23 -2.87 -17.22
CA PHE A 184 17.28 -1.81 -17.54
C PHE A 184 17.58 -0.51 -16.77
N ILE A 185 17.95 -0.62 -15.50
CA ILE A 185 18.35 0.53 -14.69
C ILE A 185 19.65 1.13 -15.21
N GLU A 186 20.66 0.31 -15.50
CA GLU A 186 21.97 0.75 -15.98
C GLU A 186 21.87 1.42 -17.36
N ASP A 187 21.14 0.83 -18.31
CA ASP A 187 20.94 1.39 -19.64
C ASP A 187 20.20 2.75 -19.60
N SER A 188 19.37 2.98 -18.58
CA SER A 188 18.66 4.25 -18.41
C SER A 188 19.55 5.43 -18.05
N LEU A 189 20.75 5.18 -17.54
CA LEU A 189 21.70 6.23 -17.15
C LEU A 189 22.43 6.86 -18.35
N ALA A 190 22.31 6.26 -19.54
CA ALA A 190 22.96 6.75 -20.75
C ALA A 190 22.43 8.11 -21.24
N ASP A 191 21.24 8.53 -20.77
CA ASP A 191 20.61 9.80 -21.13
C ASP A 191 20.22 10.60 -19.87
N VAL A 192 21.04 11.58 -19.54
CA VAL A 192 20.80 12.48 -18.40
C VAL A 192 19.46 13.22 -18.51
N ALA A 193 19.04 13.58 -19.75
CA ALA A 193 17.76 14.27 -19.96
C ALA A 193 16.53 13.40 -19.63
N LEU A 194 16.69 12.08 -19.66
CA LEU A 194 15.63 11.12 -19.27
C LEU A 194 15.72 10.65 -17.82
N SER A 195 16.76 11.03 -17.09
CA SER A 195 17.03 10.50 -15.75
C SER A 195 15.84 10.66 -14.80
N GLU A 196 15.23 11.83 -14.73
CA GLU A 196 14.07 12.08 -13.87
C GLU A 196 12.82 11.28 -14.31
N TYR A 197 12.58 11.20 -15.61
CA TYR A 197 11.50 10.40 -16.17
C TYR A 197 11.70 8.90 -15.83
N MET A 198 12.90 8.39 -16.04
CA MET A 198 13.23 6.99 -15.76
C MET A 198 13.18 6.68 -14.26
N ALA A 199 13.64 7.59 -13.40
CA ALA A 199 13.48 7.47 -11.97
C ALA A 199 11.99 7.32 -11.57
N THR A 200 11.11 8.10 -12.21
CA THR A 200 9.65 8.00 -12.00
C THR A 200 9.09 6.65 -12.46
N ILE A 201 9.53 6.12 -13.60
CA ILE A 201 9.16 4.78 -14.08
C ILE A 201 9.62 3.71 -13.09
N PHE A 202 10.87 3.76 -12.65
CA PHE A 202 11.40 2.79 -11.69
C PHE A 202 10.76 2.89 -10.31
N GLN A 203 10.40 4.09 -9.88
CA GLN A 203 9.63 4.25 -8.66
C GLN A 203 8.27 3.55 -8.76
N LYS A 204 7.55 3.71 -9.86
CA LYS A 204 6.28 2.98 -10.07
C LYS A 204 6.49 1.47 -10.19
N LEU A 205 7.55 1.04 -10.87
CA LEU A 205 7.82 -0.36 -11.16
C LEU A 205 8.26 -1.14 -9.92
N PHE A 206 9.23 -0.62 -9.16
CA PHE A 206 9.87 -1.33 -8.05
C PHE A 206 9.37 -0.93 -6.66
N ILE A 207 8.78 0.26 -6.55
CA ILE A 207 8.29 0.80 -5.26
C ILE A 207 6.76 0.77 -5.19
N GLY A 208 6.08 1.01 -6.33
CA GLY A 208 4.63 1.06 -6.43
C GLY A 208 4.06 2.44 -6.13
N ASN A 209 2.76 2.56 -6.29
CA ASN A 209 1.99 3.75 -5.95
C ASN A 209 1.42 3.61 -4.53
N ARG A 210 1.30 4.73 -3.81
CA ARG A 210 0.65 4.81 -2.48
C ARG A 210 -0.78 4.26 -2.45
N ILE A 211 -1.41 4.11 -3.62
CA ILE A 211 -2.82 3.73 -3.77
C ILE A 211 -3.00 2.20 -3.84
N ASP A 212 -1.93 1.43 -3.95
CA ASP A 212 -2.04 -0.03 -4.04
C ASP A 212 -2.35 -0.62 -2.67
N ARG A 213 -3.62 -0.93 -2.45
CA ARG A 213 -4.18 -1.51 -1.20
C ARG A 213 -4.09 -3.04 -1.17
N SER A 214 -3.28 -3.65 -2.04
CA SER A 214 -3.19 -5.12 -2.16
C SER A 214 -2.71 -5.84 -0.90
N GLY A 215 -2.26 -5.11 0.11
CA GLY A 215 -1.67 -5.68 1.33
C GLY A 215 -0.25 -6.21 1.14
N ASP A 216 0.25 -6.26 -0.09
CA ASP A 216 1.61 -6.67 -0.39
C ASP A 216 2.62 -5.61 0.06
N LYS A 217 3.67 -6.08 0.71
CA LYS A 217 4.74 -5.20 1.20
C LYS A 217 5.61 -4.64 0.08
N PHE A 218 5.62 -5.28 -1.08
CA PHE A 218 6.45 -4.95 -2.25
C PHE A 218 5.64 -5.08 -3.53
N THR A 219 6.08 -4.40 -4.59
CA THR A 219 5.47 -4.53 -5.92
C THR A 219 5.56 -5.95 -6.46
N GLN A 220 4.66 -6.27 -7.40
CA GLN A 220 4.62 -7.60 -7.99
C GLN A 220 5.95 -8.01 -8.62
N ILE A 221 6.64 -7.10 -9.31
CA ILE A 221 7.95 -7.41 -9.91
C ILE A 221 9.00 -7.78 -8.85
N ILE A 222 9.01 -7.12 -7.69
CA ILE A 222 9.91 -7.46 -6.58
C ILE A 222 9.55 -8.83 -5.99
N ASN A 223 8.25 -9.15 -5.88
CA ASN A 223 7.80 -10.45 -5.42
C ASN A 223 8.14 -11.57 -6.42
N ASP A 224 8.13 -11.27 -7.72
CA ASP A 224 8.48 -12.20 -8.79
C ASP A 224 9.99 -12.50 -8.88
N VAL A 225 10.87 -11.61 -8.39
CA VAL A 225 12.30 -11.92 -8.28
C VAL A 225 12.53 -13.09 -7.34
N ASP A 226 13.35 -14.06 -7.75
CA ASP A 226 13.45 -15.38 -7.12
C ASP A 226 14.01 -15.33 -5.69
N THR A 227 15.16 -14.67 -5.49
CA THR A 227 15.89 -14.70 -4.22
C THR A 227 15.99 -13.33 -3.54
N ASP A 228 16.14 -13.33 -2.21
CA ASP A 228 16.35 -12.09 -1.46
C ASP A 228 17.69 -11.43 -1.79
N SER A 229 18.72 -12.21 -2.15
CA SER A 229 20.00 -11.66 -2.62
C SER A 229 19.85 -10.90 -3.95
N ALA A 230 19.03 -11.43 -4.87
CA ALA A 230 18.73 -10.78 -6.15
C ALA A 230 17.89 -9.50 -5.95
N ARG A 231 16.92 -9.51 -5.01
CA ARG A 231 16.15 -8.32 -4.61
C ARG A 231 17.05 -7.25 -3.98
N GLU A 232 17.98 -7.66 -3.12
CA GLU A 232 18.94 -6.75 -2.51
C GLU A 232 19.82 -6.07 -3.57
N LYS A 233 20.39 -6.86 -4.50
CA LYS A 233 21.18 -6.35 -5.64
C LYS A 233 20.38 -5.31 -6.43
N LEU A 234 19.11 -5.57 -6.71
CA LEU A 234 18.23 -4.67 -7.45
C LEU A 234 18.02 -3.34 -6.71
N PHE A 235 17.66 -3.38 -5.41
CA PHE A 235 17.50 -2.16 -4.61
C PHE A 235 18.80 -1.38 -4.43
N GLN A 236 19.93 -2.06 -4.28
CA GLN A 236 21.26 -1.42 -4.24
C GLN A 236 21.59 -0.74 -5.56
N THR A 237 21.30 -1.39 -6.69
CA THR A 237 21.48 -0.79 -8.03
C THR A 237 20.64 0.46 -8.17
N LEU A 238 19.35 0.43 -7.83
CA LEU A 238 18.47 1.60 -7.86
C LEU A 238 19.03 2.77 -7.04
N LYS A 239 19.40 2.50 -5.79
CA LYS A 239 19.95 3.50 -4.89
C LYS A 239 21.27 4.09 -5.40
N ASN A 240 22.14 3.27 -6.00
CA ASN A 240 23.44 3.71 -6.53
C ASN A 240 23.29 4.48 -7.85
N SER A 241 22.35 4.08 -8.71
CA SER A 241 22.06 4.71 -10.00
C SER A 241 21.34 6.05 -9.85
N TYR A 242 20.54 6.20 -8.79
CA TYR A 242 19.79 7.42 -8.51
C TYR A 242 20.04 7.90 -7.06
N PRO A 243 21.28 8.33 -6.74
CA PRO A 243 21.70 8.59 -5.37
C PRO A 243 20.94 9.74 -4.70
N GLU A 244 20.40 10.67 -5.48
CA GLU A 244 19.61 11.81 -4.99
C GLU A 244 18.14 11.45 -4.69
N ASN A 245 17.68 10.25 -5.09
CA ASN A 245 16.28 9.87 -4.91
C ASN A 245 16.06 9.24 -3.52
N PRO A 246 15.35 9.93 -2.60
CA PRO A 246 15.15 9.43 -1.24
C PRO A 246 14.27 8.17 -1.18
N HIS A 247 13.39 7.96 -2.16
CA HIS A 247 12.49 6.80 -2.17
C HIS A 247 13.23 5.49 -2.38
N PHE A 248 14.28 5.46 -3.20
CA PHE A 248 15.08 4.25 -3.38
C PHE A 248 15.84 3.86 -2.12
N CYS A 249 16.37 4.85 -1.37
CA CYS A 249 16.93 4.61 -0.04
C CYS A 249 15.89 4.08 0.95
N SER A 250 14.70 4.68 0.99
CA SER A 250 13.66 4.30 1.94
C SER A 250 13.12 2.89 1.69
N HIS A 251 12.98 2.48 0.42
CA HIS A 251 12.54 1.13 0.09
C HIS A 251 13.61 0.07 0.31
N LEU A 252 14.89 0.41 0.13
CA LEU A 252 15.99 -0.43 0.58
C LEU A 252 15.96 -0.60 2.11
N ALA A 253 15.69 0.46 2.88
CA ALA A 253 15.48 0.37 4.32
C ALA A 253 14.34 -0.58 4.68
N ARG A 254 13.19 -0.45 4.01
CA ARG A 254 12.03 -1.32 4.17
C ARG A 254 12.37 -2.78 3.85
N PHE A 255 13.15 -3.03 2.81
CA PHE A 255 13.60 -4.37 2.45
C PHE A 255 14.46 -5.00 3.55
N TYR A 256 15.43 -4.25 4.09
CA TYR A 256 16.23 -4.73 5.22
C TYR A 256 15.39 -5.00 6.48
N ALA A 257 14.42 -4.15 6.78
CA ALA A 257 13.56 -4.33 7.94
C ALA A 257 12.66 -5.58 7.84
N TYR A 258 12.03 -5.80 6.68
CA TYR A 258 10.99 -6.83 6.56
C TYR A 258 11.46 -8.18 6.02
N ARG A 259 12.46 -8.19 5.13
CA ARG A 259 12.92 -9.42 4.49
C ARG A 259 14.20 -9.95 5.11
N ILE A 260 15.23 -9.11 5.18
CA ILE A 260 16.54 -9.51 5.71
C ILE A 260 16.58 -9.47 7.25
N LYS A 261 15.69 -8.69 7.88
CA LYS A 261 15.63 -8.47 9.33
C LYS A 261 16.95 -7.90 9.89
N ASN A 262 17.58 -7.02 9.13
CA ASN A 262 18.74 -6.27 9.55
C ASN A 262 18.33 -4.85 9.95
N ASN A 263 18.00 -4.66 11.23
CA ASN A 263 17.48 -3.39 11.75
C ASN A 263 18.53 -2.26 11.69
N GLU A 264 19.82 -2.56 11.78
CA GLU A 264 20.89 -1.55 11.70
C GLU A 264 20.95 -0.94 10.30
N LEU A 265 21.01 -1.76 9.26
CA LEU A 265 20.98 -1.30 7.87
C LEU A 265 19.64 -0.63 7.53
N ALA A 266 18.52 -1.15 8.03
CA ALA A 266 17.21 -0.55 7.84
C ALA A 266 17.17 0.89 8.35
N LEU A 267 17.62 1.15 9.58
CA LEU A 267 17.63 2.49 10.16
C LEU A 267 18.63 3.40 9.45
N LYS A 268 19.83 2.90 9.12
CA LYS A 268 20.84 3.65 8.36
C LYS A 268 20.29 4.20 7.05
N TYR A 269 19.60 3.37 6.25
CA TYR A 269 19.05 3.79 4.96
C TYR A 269 17.79 4.65 5.11
N ALA A 270 16.96 4.42 6.14
CA ALA A 270 15.84 5.29 6.45
C ALA A 270 16.29 6.71 6.83
N ASP A 271 17.33 6.83 7.64
CA ASP A 271 17.95 8.12 8.00
C ASP A 271 18.57 8.81 6.78
N GLN A 272 19.22 8.04 5.90
CA GLN A 272 19.76 8.59 4.65
C GLN A 272 18.63 9.15 3.78
N ALA A 273 17.51 8.44 3.65
CA ALA A 273 16.35 8.88 2.86
C ALA A 273 15.78 10.21 3.39
N ILE A 274 15.62 10.35 4.71
CA ILE A 274 15.13 11.59 5.33
C ILE A 274 16.11 12.74 5.08
N ARG A 275 17.42 12.52 5.27
CA ARG A 275 18.44 13.55 4.97
C ARG A 275 18.41 14.02 3.53
N LEU A 276 18.30 13.11 2.56
CA LEU A 276 18.18 13.47 1.14
C LEU A 276 16.94 14.33 0.88
N SER A 277 15.78 13.94 1.43
CA SER A 277 14.53 14.70 1.31
C SER A 277 14.64 16.11 1.91
N GLN A 278 15.34 16.25 3.02
CA GLN A 278 15.59 17.57 3.63
C GLN A 278 16.51 18.44 2.79
N GLN A 279 17.55 17.87 2.16
CA GLN A 279 18.47 18.59 1.28
C GLN A 279 17.78 19.17 0.05
N ILE A 280 16.81 18.47 -0.52
CA ILE A 280 16.02 18.96 -1.65
C ILE A 280 14.80 19.81 -1.24
N ALA A 281 14.67 20.12 0.06
CA ALA A 281 13.56 20.89 0.63
C ALA A 281 12.14 20.33 0.30
N GLN A 282 12.04 19.02 0.12
CA GLN A 282 10.78 18.32 -0.16
C GLN A 282 10.50 17.27 0.91
N PRO A 283 10.02 17.66 2.11
CA PRO A 283 9.68 16.71 3.15
C PRO A 283 8.52 15.81 2.69
N ASP A 284 8.71 14.51 2.76
CA ASP A 284 7.70 13.53 2.36
C ASP A 284 7.27 12.67 3.55
N SER A 285 5.96 12.66 3.82
CA SER A 285 5.34 11.88 4.90
C SER A 285 5.67 10.39 4.84
N LEU A 286 5.83 9.83 3.63
CA LEU A 286 6.13 8.40 3.43
C LEU A 286 7.49 8.02 4.02
N LEU A 287 8.50 8.88 3.93
CA LEU A 287 9.83 8.59 4.43
C LEU A 287 9.84 8.46 5.95
N TYR A 288 9.13 9.37 6.64
CA TYR A 288 8.95 9.30 8.09
C TYR A 288 8.12 8.08 8.49
N HIS A 289 7.05 7.78 7.74
CA HIS A 289 6.29 6.55 7.97
C HIS A 289 7.17 5.30 7.86
N ILE A 290 7.99 5.18 6.80
CA ILE A 290 8.90 4.03 6.62
C ILE A 290 9.92 3.94 7.75
N LYS A 291 10.51 5.06 8.20
CA LYS A 291 11.41 5.05 9.36
C LYS A 291 10.68 4.56 10.61
N GLY A 292 9.49 5.07 10.89
CA GLY A 292 8.65 4.59 12.01
C GLY A 292 8.38 3.09 11.92
N MET A 293 8.11 2.59 10.71
CA MET A 293 7.90 1.15 10.46
C MET A 293 9.17 0.31 10.69
N CYS A 294 10.34 0.81 10.33
CA CYS A 294 11.62 0.12 10.62
C CYS A 294 11.85 0.01 12.13
N ILE A 295 11.63 1.09 12.89
CA ILE A 295 11.74 1.08 14.34
C ILE A 295 10.70 0.14 14.97
N ARG A 296 9.46 0.18 14.48
CA ARG A 296 8.38 -0.73 14.93
C ARG A 296 8.75 -2.20 14.74
N THR A 297 9.36 -2.56 13.62
CA THR A 297 9.81 -3.93 13.36
C THR A 297 10.86 -4.36 14.39
N LYS A 298 11.82 -3.50 14.71
CA LYS A 298 12.81 -3.73 15.77
C LYS A 298 12.14 -3.90 17.14
N ILE A 299 11.16 -3.05 17.49
CA ILE A 299 10.37 -3.18 18.73
C ILE A 299 9.71 -4.55 18.80
N TYR A 300 9.06 -5.01 17.72
CA TYR A 300 8.36 -6.29 17.69
C TYR A 300 9.31 -7.47 17.86
N GLU A 301 10.47 -7.45 17.21
CA GLU A 301 11.48 -8.51 17.39
C GLU A 301 12.01 -8.57 18.83
N LEU A 302 12.29 -7.43 19.45
CA LEU A 302 12.71 -7.38 20.83
C LEU A 302 11.60 -7.89 21.79
N ILE A 303 10.36 -7.47 21.58
CA ILE A 303 9.20 -7.95 22.36
C ILE A 303 9.05 -9.47 22.22
N ASP A 304 9.12 -10.02 21.01
CA ASP A 304 8.97 -11.45 20.77
C ASP A 304 10.10 -12.25 21.44
N ASN A 305 11.33 -11.73 21.40
CA ASN A 305 12.47 -12.32 22.12
C ASN A 305 12.27 -12.32 23.63
N LEU A 306 11.84 -11.20 24.23
CA LEU A 306 11.61 -11.09 25.67
C LEU A 306 10.43 -11.95 26.14
N ILE A 307 9.34 -12.04 25.34
CA ILE A 307 8.23 -12.96 25.63
C ILE A 307 8.71 -14.41 25.59
N SER A 308 9.53 -14.77 24.61
CA SER A 308 10.09 -16.13 24.49
C SER A 308 11.02 -16.47 25.66
N GLN A 309 11.83 -15.51 26.13
CA GLN A 309 12.66 -15.67 27.34
C GLN A 309 11.78 -15.92 28.57
N LYS A 310 10.73 -15.12 28.77
CA LYS A 310 9.79 -15.30 29.89
C LYS A 310 9.11 -16.67 29.87
N GLN A 311 8.68 -17.14 28.71
CA GLN A 311 8.07 -18.48 28.56
C GLN A 311 9.01 -19.62 28.93
N ARG A 312 10.33 -19.42 28.77
CA ARG A 312 11.39 -20.35 29.18
C ARG A 312 11.79 -20.21 30.66
N GLY A 313 11.12 -19.35 31.42
CA GLY A 313 11.43 -19.09 32.82
C GLY A 313 12.66 -18.19 33.03
N ILE A 314 13.16 -17.56 31.97
CA ILE A 314 14.29 -16.61 32.05
C ILE A 314 13.75 -15.26 32.50
N LYS A 315 14.40 -14.63 33.47
CA LYS A 315 14.05 -13.29 33.92
C LYS A 315 14.27 -12.27 32.79
N ILE A 316 13.24 -11.47 32.50
CA ILE A 316 13.31 -10.42 31.50
C ILE A 316 14.39 -9.40 31.91
N SER A 317 15.22 -9.02 30.94
CA SER A 317 16.21 -7.95 31.09
C SER A 317 15.50 -6.62 31.26
N GLU A 318 15.68 -5.98 32.41
CA GLU A 318 15.12 -4.66 32.69
C GLU A 318 15.71 -3.60 31.76
N THR A 319 16.97 -3.72 31.40
CA THR A 319 17.65 -2.82 30.46
C THR A 319 17.03 -2.89 29.06
N GLU A 320 16.77 -4.10 28.55
CA GLU A 320 16.13 -4.28 27.23
C GLU A 320 14.66 -3.82 27.26
N PHE A 321 13.95 -4.12 28.35
CA PHE A 321 12.57 -3.66 28.54
C PHE A 321 12.51 -2.12 28.52
N ASN A 322 13.35 -1.44 29.35
CA ASN A 322 13.40 0.01 29.42
C ASN A 322 13.87 0.63 28.09
N HIS A 323 14.78 -0.01 27.37
CA HIS A 323 15.19 0.46 26.04
C HIS A 323 14.00 0.50 25.06
N ILE A 324 13.12 -0.49 25.08
CA ILE A 324 11.90 -0.47 24.25
C ILE A 324 10.98 0.68 24.68
N ILE A 325 10.69 0.78 25.98
CA ILE A 325 9.67 1.70 26.51
C ILE A 325 10.13 3.16 26.45
N ASP A 326 11.35 3.44 26.86
CA ASP A 326 11.85 4.81 27.05
C ASP A 326 12.51 5.41 25.80
N ASN A 327 12.98 4.55 24.87
CA ASN A 327 13.72 5.01 23.69
C ASN A 327 13.02 4.69 22.38
N LEU A 328 12.79 3.40 22.08
CA LEU A 328 12.32 3.00 20.75
C LEU A 328 10.86 3.40 20.49
N VAL A 329 9.97 3.23 21.47
CA VAL A 329 8.56 3.60 21.30
C VAL A 329 8.37 5.10 21.11
N PRO A 330 8.98 5.99 21.90
CA PRO A 330 8.95 7.44 21.68
C PRO A 330 9.55 7.84 20.32
N GLU A 331 10.67 7.24 19.91
CA GLU A 331 11.27 7.52 18.61
C GLU A 331 10.33 7.14 17.45
N ALA A 332 9.77 5.94 17.47
CA ALA A 332 8.81 5.52 16.43
C ALA A 332 7.55 6.41 16.43
N ALA A 333 7.02 6.74 17.62
CA ALA A 333 5.87 7.61 17.79
C ALA A 333 6.11 8.99 17.16
N GLN A 334 7.31 9.57 17.36
CA GLN A 334 7.71 10.83 16.75
C GLN A 334 7.73 10.75 15.22
N GLN A 335 8.23 9.65 14.64
CA GLN A 335 8.25 9.48 13.19
C GLN A 335 6.81 9.39 12.62
N PHE A 336 5.94 8.61 13.25
CA PHE A 336 4.54 8.53 12.84
C PHE A 336 3.78 9.86 13.02
N ALA A 337 4.07 10.61 14.08
CA ALA A 337 3.51 11.94 14.29
C ALA A 337 3.93 12.92 13.19
N THR A 338 5.22 12.94 12.84
CA THR A 338 5.75 13.77 11.74
C THR A 338 5.12 13.38 10.40
N SER A 339 4.97 12.08 10.13
CA SER A 339 4.27 11.60 8.92
C SER A 339 2.86 12.17 8.83
N ARG A 340 2.07 12.11 9.92
CA ARG A 340 0.71 12.68 9.97
C ARG A 340 0.68 14.20 9.84
N GLN A 341 1.64 14.91 10.42
CA GLN A 341 1.74 16.37 10.27
C GLN A 341 1.97 16.79 8.83
N LEU A 342 2.79 16.04 8.09
CA LEU A 342 3.07 16.30 6.67
C LEU A 342 1.92 15.88 5.75
N ASN A 343 1.19 14.83 6.10
CA ASN A 343 0.03 14.38 5.33
C ASN A 343 -1.08 13.83 6.25
N LYS A 344 -1.99 14.69 6.64
CA LYS A 344 -3.11 14.34 7.52
C LYS A 344 -4.11 13.35 6.90
N LYS A 345 -4.16 13.26 5.57
CA LYS A 345 -5.10 12.39 4.85
C LYS A 345 -4.62 10.94 4.70
N ASP A 346 -3.36 10.67 5.05
CA ASP A 346 -2.77 9.34 4.92
C ASP A 346 -3.03 8.51 6.18
N GLU A 347 -3.88 7.49 6.07
CA GLU A 347 -4.26 6.59 7.18
C GLU A 347 -3.09 5.78 7.74
N TYR A 348 -2.05 5.52 6.93
CA TYR A 348 -0.95 4.63 7.32
C TYR A 348 -0.17 5.10 8.54
N GLY A 349 0.04 6.41 8.67
CA GLY A 349 0.71 7.00 9.84
C GLY A 349 -0.09 6.86 11.14
N TYR A 350 -1.42 6.74 11.04
CA TYR A 350 -2.31 6.46 12.17
C TYR A 350 -2.31 4.97 12.53
N ILE A 351 -2.62 4.14 11.56
CA ILE A 351 -2.76 2.68 11.74
C ILE A 351 -1.48 2.06 12.29
N ALA A 352 -0.33 2.38 11.70
CA ALA A 352 0.96 1.85 12.14
C ALA A 352 1.29 2.24 13.58
N HIS A 353 0.96 3.47 13.98
CA HIS A 353 1.16 3.97 15.34
C HIS A 353 0.25 3.25 16.33
N ILE A 354 -1.05 3.13 16.03
CA ILE A 354 -2.02 2.43 16.88
C ILE A 354 -1.60 0.96 17.08
N GLN A 355 -1.28 0.25 15.99
CA GLN A 355 -0.83 -1.14 16.07
C GLN A 355 0.42 -1.30 16.96
N MET A 356 1.37 -0.37 16.86
CA MET A 356 2.56 -0.38 17.72
C MET A 356 2.18 -0.19 19.19
N LEU A 357 1.36 0.81 19.51
CA LEU A 357 0.94 1.09 20.88
C LEU A 357 0.17 -0.09 21.49
N VAL A 358 -0.76 -0.69 20.75
CA VAL A 358 -1.51 -1.88 21.19
C VAL A 358 -0.57 -3.04 21.49
N ARG A 359 0.40 -3.32 20.60
CA ARG A 359 1.37 -4.40 20.80
C ARG A 359 2.26 -4.18 22.02
N VAL A 360 2.70 -2.94 22.25
CA VAL A 360 3.54 -2.58 23.40
C VAL A 360 2.73 -2.64 24.71
N LEU A 361 1.48 -2.20 24.72
CA LEU A 361 0.59 -2.30 25.88
C LEU A 361 0.30 -3.75 26.23
N ASP A 362 0.00 -4.62 25.26
CA ASP A 362 -0.17 -6.05 25.48
C ASP A 362 1.09 -6.71 26.08
N PHE A 363 2.27 -6.31 25.56
CA PHE A 363 3.55 -6.75 26.12
C PHE A 363 3.75 -6.29 27.56
N ALA A 364 3.50 -5.02 27.88
CA ALA A 364 3.61 -4.48 29.23
C ALA A 364 2.66 -5.20 30.20
N ILE A 365 1.44 -5.50 29.78
CA ILE A 365 0.49 -6.32 30.57
C ILE A 365 1.08 -7.71 30.86
N LYS A 366 1.57 -8.39 29.82
CA LYS A 366 2.16 -9.74 29.97
C LYS A 366 3.38 -9.76 30.89
N VAL A 367 4.16 -8.68 30.93
CA VAL A 367 5.35 -8.57 31.77
C VAL A 367 5.00 -8.21 33.21
N SER A 368 3.96 -7.40 33.44
CA SER A 368 3.60 -6.85 34.75
C SER A 368 3.10 -7.88 35.77
N ASN A 369 2.79 -9.12 35.33
CA ASN A 369 2.13 -10.18 36.14
C ASN A 369 0.76 -9.75 36.73
N LYS A 370 0.12 -8.72 36.17
CA LYS A 370 -1.22 -8.27 36.51
C LYS A 370 -2.23 -8.80 35.50
N THR A 371 -3.48 -8.93 35.92
CA THR A 371 -4.59 -9.13 34.98
C THR A 371 -4.72 -7.89 34.08
N LYS A 372 -5.35 -8.02 32.92
CA LYS A 372 -5.61 -6.90 32.01
C LYS A 372 -6.38 -5.77 32.73
N SER A 373 -7.44 -6.12 33.46
CA SER A 373 -8.25 -5.19 34.23
C SER A 373 -7.46 -4.44 35.31
N GLU A 374 -6.60 -5.15 36.06
CA GLU A 374 -5.74 -4.53 37.05
C GLU A 374 -4.72 -3.59 36.43
N PHE A 375 -4.13 -4.01 35.30
CA PHE A 375 -3.18 -3.16 34.59
C PHE A 375 -3.83 -1.89 34.08
N ILE A 376 -4.92 -2.00 33.30
CA ILE A 376 -5.62 -0.86 32.70
C ILE A 376 -6.10 0.15 33.77
N SER A 377 -6.60 -0.35 34.91
CA SER A 377 -7.12 0.52 35.99
C SER A 377 -6.03 1.13 36.87
N SER A 378 -4.83 0.57 36.91
CA SER A 378 -3.73 1.00 37.79
C SER A 378 -2.46 1.45 37.05
N CYS A 379 -2.42 1.39 35.73
CA CYS A 379 -1.23 1.75 34.98
C CYS A 379 -0.97 3.27 35.06
N LYS A 380 0.33 3.60 35.06
CA LYS A 380 0.83 4.98 35.11
C LYS A 380 1.41 5.38 33.76
N THR A 381 1.87 6.61 33.64
CA THR A 381 2.70 7.07 32.54
C THR A 381 3.91 6.15 32.34
N PRO A 382 4.27 5.78 31.08
CA PRO A 382 3.68 6.27 29.83
C PRO A 382 2.45 5.48 29.32
N TYR A 383 2.09 4.36 29.92
CA TYR A 383 1.07 3.44 29.39
C TYR A 383 -0.31 4.08 29.28
N THR A 384 -0.68 4.91 30.25
CA THR A 384 -1.96 5.62 30.23
C THR A 384 -2.03 6.64 29.09
N GLU A 385 -0.92 7.32 28.79
CA GLU A 385 -0.83 8.25 27.67
C GLU A 385 -0.90 7.51 26.33
N TRP A 386 -0.27 6.35 26.22
CA TRP A 386 -0.34 5.54 25.02
C TRP A 386 -1.71 4.94 24.77
N LEU A 387 -2.41 4.55 25.83
CA LEU A 387 -3.79 4.09 25.72
C LEU A 387 -4.71 5.21 25.23
N ASP A 388 -4.59 6.41 25.80
CA ASP A 388 -5.28 7.60 25.39
C ASP A 388 -4.99 7.98 23.93
N LEU A 389 -3.72 7.95 23.56
CA LEU A 389 -3.29 8.27 22.22
C LEU A 389 -3.83 7.27 21.19
N ALA A 390 -3.76 5.95 21.49
CA ALA A 390 -4.29 4.95 20.57
C ALA A 390 -5.80 5.13 20.33
N GLU A 391 -6.57 5.41 21.38
CA GLU A 391 -7.99 5.71 21.27
C GLU A 391 -8.27 6.98 20.45
N SER A 392 -7.52 8.05 20.71
CA SER A 392 -7.63 9.31 19.97
C SER A 392 -7.33 9.13 18.48
N LEU A 393 -6.24 8.41 18.16
CA LEU A 393 -5.86 8.16 16.77
C LEU A 393 -6.87 7.30 16.00
N ILE A 394 -7.55 6.37 16.67
CA ILE A 394 -8.65 5.60 16.04
C ILE A 394 -9.78 6.55 15.64
N GLU A 395 -10.18 7.43 16.53
CA GLU A 395 -11.25 8.39 16.24
C GLU A 395 -10.86 9.34 15.10
N GLU A 396 -9.62 9.85 15.12
CA GLU A 396 -9.12 10.71 14.05
C GLU A 396 -9.13 10.01 12.69
N VAL A 397 -8.63 8.78 12.61
CA VAL A 397 -8.55 8.06 11.32
C VAL A 397 -9.91 7.65 10.79
N LYS A 398 -10.89 7.40 11.66
CA LYS A 398 -12.28 7.15 11.25
C LYS A 398 -12.90 8.36 10.57
N LEU A 399 -12.63 9.56 11.09
CA LEU A 399 -13.11 10.79 10.47
C LEU A 399 -12.50 11.07 9.10
N LEU A 400 -11.28 10.58 8.84
CA LEU A 400 -10.63 10.72 7.54
C LEU A 400 -11.18 9.77 6.47
N ASN A 401 -11.70 8.63 6.88
CA ASN A 401 -12.11 7.51 5.99
C ASN A 401 -13.59 7.14 6.14
N TRP A 402 -14.45 8.13 6.29
CA TRP A 402 -15.89 7.93 6.49
C TRP A 402 -16.59 7.16 5.35
N ASP A 403 -16.02 7.15 4.14
CA ASP A 403 -16.56 6.52 2.94
C ASP A 403 -16.18 5.03 2.80
N THR A 404 -15.10 4.57 3.46
CA THR A 404 -14.63 3.18 3.35
C THR A 404 -14.07 2.72 4.68
N THR A 405 -14.75 1.79 5.34
CA THR A 405 -14.22 1.13 6.54
C THR A 405 -13.01 0.28 6.13
N SER A 406 -11.81 0.78 6.37
CA SER A 406 -10.59 0.03 6.17
C SER A 406 -10.56 -1.16 7.14
N SER A 407 -10.28 -2.37 6.66
CA SER A 407 -10.10 -3.55 7.53
C SER A 407 -9.03 -3.31 8.60
N TYR A 408 -8.02 -2.51 8.27
CA TYR A 408 -6.94 -2.17 9.22
C TYR A 408 -7.42 -1.33 10.40
N ILE A 409 -8.40 -0.44 10.21
CA ILE A 409 -9.01 0.33 11.31
C ILE A 409 -9.76 -0.62 12.23
N THR A 410 -10.54 -1.54 11.65
CA THR A 410 -11.25 -2.57 12.42
C THR A 410 -10.28 -3.46 13.21
N ASP A 411 -9.15 -3.84 12.62
CA ASP A 411 -8.11 -4.62 13.31
C ASP A 411 -7.50 -3.84 14.49
N CYS A 412 -7.29 -2.53 14.32
CA CYS A 412 -6.83 -1.67 15.41
C CYS A 412 -7.85 -1.58 16.55
N GLU A 413 -9.14 -1.45 16.23
CA GLU A 413 -10.23 -1.44 17.22
C GLU A 413 -10.34 -2.76 17.98
N ASN A 414 -10.27 -3.87 17.25
CA ASN A 414 -10.28 -5.21 17.85
C ASN A 414 -9.07 -5.40 18.77
N GLY A 415 -7.86 -5.10 18.30
CA GLY A 415 -6.65 -5.22 19.11
C GLY A 415 -6.70 -4.35 20.37
N LEU A 416 -7.23 -3.13 20.27
CA LEU A 416 -7.41 -2.27 21.45
C LEU A 416 -8.50 -2.83 22.40
N SER A 417 -9.58 -3.40 21.85
CA SER A 417 -10.65 -4.03 22.65
C SER A 417 -10.16 -5.28 23.38
N GLU A 418 -9.25 -6.03 22.80
CA GLU A 418 -8.64 -7.21 23.41
C GLU A 418 -7.78 -6.90 24.65
N LEU A 419 -7.36 -5.66 24.86
CA LEU A 419 -6.68 -5.23 26.08
C LEU A 419 -7.63 -5.15 27.29
N TYR A 420 -8.94 -5.14 27.05
CA TYR A 420 -9.97 -5.05 28.09
C TYR A 420 -10.66 -6.41 28.26
N ASP A 421 -10.60 -7.00 29.47
CA ASP A 421 -11.23 -8.29 29.76
C ASP A 421 -12.45 -8.18 30.70
N ASP A 422 -12.44 -7.22 31.65
CA ASP A 422 -13.54 -6.96 32.57
C ASP A 422 -13.84 -5.46 32.73
N TYR A 423 -14.74 -4.98 31.89
CA TYR A 423 -15.15 -3.57 31.89
C TYR A 423 -15.76 -3.11 33.23
N SER A 424 -16.42 -3.99 33.96
CA SER A 424 -17.09 -3.63 35.23
C SER A 424 -16.07 -3.33 36.31
N THR A 425 -15.07 -4.18 36.45
CA THR A 425 -13.95 -3.95 37.38
C THR A 425 -13.12 -2.75 36.99
N ILE A 426 -12.85 -2.54 35.70
CA ILE A 426 -12.14 -1.35 35.21
C ILE A 426 -12.90 -0.08 35.60
N LEU A 427 -14.19 0.00 35.30
CA LEU A 427 -15.03 1.17 35.62
C LEU A 427 -15.08 1.46 37.11
N GLN A 428 -15.21 0.44 37.96
CA GLN A 428 -15.21 0.59 39.42
C GLN A 428 -13.86 1.16 39.91
N ASN A 429 -12.76 0.61 39.44
CA ASN A 429 -11.42 1.07 39.82
C ASN A 429 -11.16 2.52 39.35
N LEU A 430 -11.53 2.85 38.12
CA LEU A 430 -11.37 4.21 37.58
C LEU A 430 -12.22 5.23 38.36
N ARG A 431 -13.46 4.91 38.72
CA ARG A 431 -14.31 5.78 39.56
C ARG A 431 -13.72 6.00 40.94
N ASN A 432 -13.17 4.96 41.57
CA ASN A 432 -12.50 5.06 42.87
C ASN A 432 -11.19 5.88 42.80
N TYR A 433 -10.51 5.84 41.65
CA TYR A 433 -9.25 6.57 41.44
C TYR A 433 -9.46 8.04 41.01
N LEU A 434 -10.56 8.36 40.32
CA LEU A 434 -10.85 9.70 39.79
C LEU A 434 -10.64 10.83 40.79
N PRO A 435 -11.15 10.79 42.06
CA PRO A 435 -10.96 11.87 43.03
C PRO A 435 -9.51 12.02 43.52
N LYS A 436 -8.66 11.02 43.31
CA LYS A 436 -7.27 10.99 43.76
C LYS A 436 -6.26 11.23 42.61
N SER A 437 -6.78 11.38 41.38
CA SER A 437 -5.94 11.51 40.18
C SER A 437 -5.34 12.92 40.08
N SER A 438 -4.07 13.00 39.70
CA SER A 438 -3.43 14.25 39.31
C SER A 438 -3.90 14.77 37.95
N ASP A 439 -4.50 13.89 37.12
CA ASP A 439 -5.12 14.22 35.83
C ASP A 439 -6.55 13.64 35.75
N PRO A 440 -7.53 14.33 36.36
CA PRO A 440 -8.92 13.87 36.37
C PRO A 440 -9.56 13.85 34.97
N SER A 441 -9.16 14.76 34.09
CA SER A 441 -9.72 14.86 32.72
C SER A 441 -9.45 13.60 31.92
N ARG A 442 -8.25 13.06 32.01
CA ARG A 442 -7.89 11.79 31.34
C ARG A 442 -8.69 10.60 31.91
N ILE A 443 -8.82 10.52 33.23
CA ILE A 443 -9.60 9.44 33.85
C ILE A 443 -11.06 9.51 33.43
N ARG A 444 -11.65 10.70 33.34
CA ARG A 444 -13.04 10.87 32.83
C ARG A 444 -13.16 10.39 31.38
N ARG A 445 -12.21 10.73 30.50
CA ARG A 445 -12.17 10.22 29.12
C ARG A 445 -12.12 8.69 29.11
N LEU A 446 -11.26 8.09 29.91
CA LEU A 446 -11.13 6.63 29.99
C LEU A 446 -12.40 5.96 30.51
N ILE A 447 -13.09 6.54 31.50
CA ILE A 447 -14.39 6.06 31.98
C ILE A 447 -15.40 6.05 30.83
N VAL A 448 -15.54 7.17 30.10
CA VAL A 448 -16.51 7.29 29.01
C VAL A 448 -16.24 6.26 27.92
N ARG A 449 -15.00 6.11 27.48
CA ARG A 449 -14.63 5.10 26.47
C ARG A 449 -14.89 3.69 26.93
N THR A 450 -14.56 3.36 28.18
CA THR A 450 -14.82 2.03 28.75
C THR A 450 -16.32 1.72 28.75
N TYR A 451 -17.17 2.72 29.01
CA TYR A 451 -18.62 2.55 28.88
C TYR A 451 -19.06 2.29 27.43
N PHE A 452 -18.52 3.00 26.44
CA PHE A 452 -18.82 2.76 25.03
C PHE A 452 -18.41 1.33 24.61
N ARG A 453 -17.25 0.85 25.05
CA ARG A 453 -16.80 -0.52 24.77
C ARG A 453 -17.66 -1.57 25.42
N LYS A 454 -18.10 -1.32 26.68
CA LYS A 454 -18.97 -2.25 27.41
C LYS A 454 -20.37 -2.34 26.80
N SER A 455 -20.94 -1.22 26.38
CA SER A 455 -22.38 -1.09 26.07
C SER A 455 -22.68 -1.09 24.58
N GLY A 456 -21.67 -0.94 23.71
CA GLY A 456 -21.86 -0.78 22.28
C GLY A 456 -22.77 0.42 21.97
N ASN A 457 -23.81 0.20 21.19
CA ASN A 457 -24.76 1.25 20.79
C ASN A 457 -25.90 1.52 21.83
N ARG A 458 -25.80 1.01 23.05
CA ARG A 458 -26.83 1.20 24.10
C ARG A 458 -26.23 1.77 25.37
N LEU A 459 -26.03 3.09 25.41
CA LEU A 459 -25.42 3.75 26.56
C LEU A 459 -26.46 4.03 27.64
N THR A 460 -26.47 3.23 28.72
CA THR A 460 -27.47 3.33 29.81
C THR A 460 -27.21 4.48 30.80
N ASN A 461 -25.96 4.95 30.91
CA ASN A 461 -25.56 5.99 31.89
C ASN A 461 -25.19 7.31 31.21
N ALA A 462 -25.78 7.63 30.06
CA ALA A 462 -25.46 8.81 29.28
C ALA A 462 -25.49 10.13 30.06
N PRO A 463 -26.49 10.43 30.95
CA PRO A 463 -26.49 11.70 31.68
C PRO A 463 -25.28 11.88 32.61
N ASP A 464 -24.82 10.84 33.29
CA ASP A 464 -23.64 10.92 34.16
C ASP A 464 -22.35 11.08 33.35
N LEU A 465 -22.24 10.38 32.23
CA LEU A 465 -21.10 10.50 31.34
C LEU A 465 -21.03 11.87 30.67
N LEU A 466 -22.19 12.44 30.35
CA LEU A 466 -22.29 13.80 29.80
C LEU A 466 -21.69 14.82 30.77
N LYS A 467 -22.04 14.75 32.07
CA LYS A 467 -21.48 15.62 33.11
C LYS A 467 -19.96 15.51 33.21
N LEU A 468 -19.41 14.30 33.10
CA LEU A 468 -17.95 14.08 33.08
C LEU A 468 -17.28 14.78 31.90
N MET A 469 -17.89 14.74 30.71
CA MET A 469 -17.34 15.40 29.53
C MET A 469 -17.53 16.92 29.59
N GLU A 470 -18.62 17.41 30.16
CA GLU A 470 -18.83 18.85 30.38
C GLU A 470 -17.77 19.45 31.30
N GLN A 471 -17.45 18.76 32.41
CA GLN A 471 -16.34 19.15 33.26
C GLN A 471 -14.98 19.14 32.53
N ASN A 472 -14.77 18.20 31.61
CA ASN A 472 -13.54 18.19 30.82
C ASN A 472 -13.47 19.38 29.85
N ILE A 473 -14.58 19.72 29.19
CA ILE A 473 -14.65 20.86 28.27
C ILE A 473 -14.41 22.19 29.02
N GLU A 474 -14.94 22.31 30.25
CA GLU A 474 -14.69 23.47 31.09
C GLU A 474 -13.22 23.60 31.51
N ASN A 475 -12.59 22.48 31.88
CA ASN A 475 -11.19 22.46 32.32
C ASN A 475 -10.18 22.56 31.18
N GLU A 476 -10.51 22.00 30.02
CA GLU A 476 -9.65 21.90 28.84
C GLU A 476 -10.44 22.32 27.57
N PRO A 477 -10.81 23.59 27.43
CA PRO A 477 -11.70 24.06 26.35
C PRO A 477 -11.07 23.94 24.95
N GLU A 478 -9.72 23.86 24.85
CA GLU A 478 -9.02 23.71 23.59
C GLU A 478 -8.83 22.24 23.19
N ASN A 479 -9.14 21.29 24.07
CA ASN A 479 -9.02 19.86 23.79
C ASN A 479 -10.22 19.37 22.98
N THR A 480 -10.07 19.36 21.65
CA THR A 480 -11.12 18.99 20.70
C THR A 480 -11.64 17.56 20.91
N TYR A 481 -10.82 16.67 21.45
CA TYR A 481 -11.23 15.30 21.75
C TYR A 481 -12.27 15.19 22.87
N ASN A 482 -12.29 16.12 23.84
CA ASN A 482 -13.34 16.19 24.84
C ASN A 482 -14.70 16.50 24.21
N TYR A 483 -14.75 17.39 23.21
CA TYR A 483 -15.99 17.70 22.48
C TYR A 483 -16.48 16.52 21.65
N LEU A 484 -15.59 15.79 21.02
CA LEU A 484 -15.95 14.59 20.28
C LEU A 484 -16.60 13.52 21.17
N LEU A 485 -16.00 13.23 22.34
CA LEU A 485 -16.57 12.28 23.30
C LEU A 485 -17.89 12.80 23.87
N TRP A 486 -17.98 14.09 24.17
CA TRP A 486 -19.22 14.72 24.61
C TRP A 486 -20.32 14.57 23.55
N PHE A 487 -20.03 14.84 22.28
CA PHE A 487 -20.97 14.69 21.18
C PHE A 487 -21.46 13.24 21.04
N LYS A 488 -20.57 12.27 21.15
CA LYS A 488 -20.94 10.85 21.14
C LYS A 488 -21.89 10.48 22.28
N VAL A 489 -21.69 11.04 23.48
CA VAL A 489 -22.52 10.75 24.66
C VAL A 489 -23.90 11.42 24.53
N ILE A 490 -23.96 12.69 24.07
CA ILE A 490 -25.19 13.46 24.03
C ILE A 490 -26.27 12.85 23.13
N ARG A 491 -25.87 12.11 22.11
CA ARG A 491 -26.78 11.35 21.21
C ARG A 491 -27.63 10.31 21.93
N PHE A 492 -27.24 9.91 23.14
CA PHE A 492 -28.00 8.98 24.00
C PHE A 492 -28.76 9.71 25.12
N THR A 493 -28.88 11.02 25.04
CA THR A 493 -29.63 11.83 25.99
C THR A 493 -30.76 12.58 25.28
N ASN A 494 -31.77 13.01 26.03
CA ASN A 494 -32.85 13.86 25.53
C ASN A 494 -32.47 15.36 25.62
N SER A 495 -31.26 15.71 25.18
CA SER A 495 -30.75 17.09 25.25
C SER A 495 -31.44 17.99 24.21
N LYS A 496 -31.63 19.28 24.57
CA LYS A 496 -32.21 20.26 23.65
C LYS A 496 -31.22 20.58 22.53
N ILE A 497 -31.72 20.71 21.33
CA ILE A 497 -30.89 20.97 20.12
C ILE A 497 -30.03 22.23 20.28
N ASN A 498 -30.55 23.29 20.94
CA ASN A 498 -29.82 24.52 21.15
C ASN A 498 -28.54 24.34 21.99
N ASP A 499 -28.58 23.45 23.00
CA ASP A 499 -27.41 23.13 23.82
C ASP A 499 -26.34 22.38 23.02
N VAL A 500 -26.79 21.53 22.09
CA VAL A 500 -25.90 20.82 21.18
C VAL A 500 -25.22 21.78 20.20
N VAL A 501 -26.01 22.65 19.58
CA VAL A 501 -25.53 23.67 18.62
C VAL A 501 -24.52 24.60 19.27
N ASP A 502 -24.78 25.12 20.49
CA ASP A 502 -23.86 25.99 21.21
C ASP A 502 -22.48 25.29 21.42
N LYS A 503 -22.48 24.06 21.94
CA LYS A 503 -21.24 23.31 22.21
C LYS A 503 -20.51 22.90 20.95
N VAL A 504 -21.21 22.49 19.90
CA VAL A 504 -20.55 22.15 18.61
C VAL A 504 -20.00 23.43 17.95
N SER A 505 -20.64 24.58 18.11
CA SER A 505 -20.13 25.87 17.65
C SER A 505 -18.84 26.26 18.39
N ARG A 506 -18.77 26.07 19.73
CA ARG A 506 -17.54 26.24 20.50
C ARG A 506 -16.43 25.27 20.05
N TRP A 507 -16.79 24.02 19.80
CA TRP A 507 -15.85 23.04 19.24
C TRP A 507 -15.30 23.51 17.90
N ASN A 508 -16.18 23.95 16.99
CA ASN A 508 -15.75 24.47 15.68
C ASN A 508 -14.79 25.66 15.82
N ALA A 509 -15.06 26.59 16.74
CA ALA A 509 -14.18 27.70 17.02
C ALA A 509 -12.80 27.25 17.53
N ASN A 510 -12.75 26.25 18.41
CA ASN A 510 -11.52 25.73 19.00
C ASN A 510 -10.75 24.79 18.06
N SER A 511 -11.41 24.13 17.12
CA SER A 511 -10.79 23.24 16.12
C SER A 511 -10.38 23.93 14.82
N ARG A 512 -10.47 25.26 14.74
CA ARG A 512 -10.17 26.07 13.55
C ARG A 512 -11.01 25.70 12.31
N GLY A 513 -12.27 25.34 12.50
CA GLY A 513 -13.21 25.04 11.43
C GLY A 513 -12.96 23.67 10.77
N ALA A 514 -12.61 22.68 11.54
CA ALA A 514 -12.49 21.31 11.05
C ALA A 514 -13.82 20.85 10.42
N ILE A 515 -13.73 20.16 9.27
CA ILE A 515 -14.91 19.66 8.52
C ILE A 515 -15.80 18.77 9.40
N GLU A 516 -15.19 18.02 10.31
CA GLU A 516 -15.87 17.13 11.26
C GLU A 516 -16.90 17.85 12.12
N THR A 517 -16.60 19.06 12.56
CA THR A 517 -17.52 19.85 13.41
C THR A 517 -18.74 20.31 12.62
N ILE A 518 -18.55 20.66 11.35
CA ILE A 518 -19.63 21.04 10.44
C ILE A 518 -20.52 19.83 10.16
N TYR A 519 -19.92 18.66 9.94
CA TYR A 519 -20.65 17.41 9.73
C TYR A 519 -21.52 17.06 10.94
N TYR A 520 -20.95 17.06 12.14
CA TYR A 520 -21.71 16.74 13.36
C TYR A 520 -22.79 17.76 13.69
N LEU A 521 -22.57 19.04 13.35
CA LEU A 521 -23.59 20.05 13.44
C LEU A 521 -24.78 19.76 12.51
N PHE A 522 -24.47 19.43 11.25
CA PHE A 522 -25.47 19.05 10.25
C PHE A 522 -26.23 17.79 10.68
N GLU A 523 -25.54 16.74 11.12
CA GLU A 523 -26.14 15.50 11.62
C GLU A 523 -27.10 15.79 12.79
N SER A 524 -26.70 16.62 13.76
CA SER A 524 -27.53 17.02 14.89
C SER A 524 -28.81 17.72 14.47
N VAL A 525 -28.73 18.58 13.45
CA VAL A 525 -29.89 19.31 12.92
C VAL A 525 -30.82 18.37 12.16
N VAL A 526 -30.28 17.42 11.42
CA VAL A 526 -31.09 16.46 10.62
C VAL A 526 -31.78 15.45 11.53
N GLU A 527 -31.06 14.84 12.48
CA GLU A 527 -31.63 13.85 13.41
C GLU A 527 -32.75 14.42 14.30
N ASN A 528 -32.70 15.72 14.62
CA ASN A 528 -33.74 16.35 15.45
C ASN A 528 -34.92 16.93 14.65
N LYS A 529 -34.95 16.77 13.32
CA LYS A 529 -36.10 17.12 12.47
C LYS A 529 -37.07 15.96 12.23
N VAL A 530 -36.73 14.78 12.75
CA VAL A 530 -37.58 13.59 12.75
C VAL A 530 -38.12 13.39 14.15
#